data_1d80e24aeae7c3e8d4edabc84531421a
#
_entry.id   1d80e24aeae7c3e8d4edabc84531421a
#
_cell.length_a   1.000
_cell.length_b   1.000
_cell.length_c   1.000
_cell.angle_alpha   90.00
_cell.angle_beta   90.00
_cell.angle_gamma   90.00
#
_symmetry.space_group_name_H-M   'P 1'
#
loop_
_entity.id
_entity.type
_entity.pdbx_description
1 polymer ?
#
loop_
_entity_poly.entity_id
_entity_poly.type
_entity_poly.pdbx_seq_one_letter_code
_entity_poly.pdbx_strand_id
1 'polypeptide(L)'
;MVGKIKNNKHLINAPAGSGKTTYIRNKLKSICFNKPGSRILCITYTNRAADELKKDLESTNITVSTIHSYINDLISPFYSHKEVLDLYWEIYAEKINERIQNVTNDENINKSNQYYIEKYGELTEKTVHENLLELSYGETQFTSFYTGKLSHDDLLMFANKLIKRYPILLRKIGDKYNYIFIDEYQDTSAYVLDIFNDAVENRENIQLYLFGDRMQQIYKNYDGSFEEKWKEFDTSDRLETNFRSIGKIVSILNNIYNDSSFKQHPTESNIDVVPDIMPKLIISPNVQECICELQKKFPDILTLYLMNKEKYQEIGAKNLYSAYESMEKYSFGRKYSPTDILSDMSNDNPDILMKFLFLLNSIMSFYANENYGMVISLCKKESRYFDSQQFKIKKHTDKKRIKTKFDKIQAEYEKDECLIRDVIESLFNNGFIPEAVKNDFEESTEYQRVLDTRVI
;
A
#
# COMPACT_ATOMS: atom_id res chain seq x y z
N MET A 1 -48.61 1.10 -20.33
CA MET A 1 -47.29 0.55 -20.62
C MET A 1 -46.35 1.10 -19.55
N VAL A 2 -46.04 0.31 -18.56
CA VAL A 2 -45.01 0.66 -17.55
C VAL A 2 -43.68 0.54 -18.28
N GLY A 3 -43.07 1.69 -18.59
CA GLY A 3 -41.74 1.69 -19.20
C GLY A 3 -40.78 0.88 -18.30
N LYS A 4 -40.05 -0.08 -18.88
CA LYS A 4 -38.94 -0.73 -18.22
C LYS A 4 -38.02 0.39 -17.74
N ILE A 5 -37.96 0.63 -16.43
CA ILE A 5 -36.92 1.44 -15.82
C ILE A 5 -35.60 0.81 -16.29
N LYS A 6 -34.89 1.51 -17.16
CA LYS A 6 -33.55 1.06 -17.59
C LYS A 6 -32.71 1.05 -16.33
N ASN A 7 -32.33 -0.15 -15.89
CA ASN A 7 -31.44 -0.29 -14.75
C ASN A 7 -30.12 0.44 -15.06
N ASN A 8 -29.78 1.42 -14.25
CA ASN A 8 -28.58 2.25 -14.43
C ASN A 8 -27.43 1.80 -13.52
N LYS A 9 -27.62 0.69 -12.79
CA LYS A 9 -26.65 0.10 -11.88
C LYS A 9 -26.29 -1.31 -12.37
N HIS A 10 -25.02 -1.57 -12.65
CA HIS A 10 -24.53 -2.82 -13.22
C HIS A 10 -23.45 -3.43 -12.32
N LEU A 11 -23.61 -4.70 -12.00
CA LEU A 11 -22.63 -5.49 -11.26
C LEU A 11 -22.09 -6.58 -12.19
N ILE A 12 -20.82 -6.44 -12.57
CA ILE A 12 -20.17 -7.35 -13.51
C ILE A 12 -19.25 -8.29 -12.74
N ASN A 13 -19.66 -9.56 -12.68
CA ASN A 13 -18.78 -10.60 -12.14
C ASN A 13 -17.63 -10.85 -13.11
N ALA A 14 -16.42 -10.63 -12.64
CA ALA A 14 -15.19 -10.67 -13.43
C ALA A 14 -14.09 -11.48 -12.71
N PRO A 15 -14.19 -12.83 -12.72
CA PRO A 15 -13.23 -13.66 -12.03
C PRO A 15 -11.81 -13.57 -12.60
N ALA A 16 -10.84 -14.14 -11.87
CA ALA A 16 -9.44 -14.16 -12.28
C ALA A 16 -9.28 -14.72 -13.70
N GLY A 17 -8.55 -13.99 -14.54
CA GLY A 17 -8.28 -14.38 -15.93
C GLY A 17 -9.39 -14.05 -16.92
N SER A 18 -10.51 -13.46 -16.49
CA SER A 18 -11.64 -13.11 -17.37
C SER A 18 -11.40 -11.92 -18.30
N GLY A 19 -10.22 -11.28 -18.26
CA GLY A 19 -9.92 -10.11 -19.08
C GLY A 19 -10.62 -8.83 -18.63
N LYS A 20 -10.93 -8.69 -17.34
CA LYS A 20 -11.61 -7.54 -16.74
C LYS A 20 -11.07 -6.19 -17.21
N THR A 21 -9.77 -5.94 -17.06
CA THR A 21 -9.13 -4.68 -17.48
C THR A 21 -9.31 -4.39 -18.96
N THR A 22 -9.19 -5.42 -19.81
CA THR A 22 -9.42 -5.30 -21.25
C THR A 22 -10.89 -4.98 -21.56
N TYR A 23 -11.82 -5.62 -20.87
CA TYR A 23 -13.25 -5.34 -21.01
C TYR A 23 -13.58 -3.90 -20.63
N ILE A 24 -13.08 -3.44 -19.46
CA ILE A 24 -13.26 -2.04 -19.02
C ILE A 24 -12.72 -1.08 -20.12
N ARG A 25 -11.49 -1.28 -20.58
CA ARG A 25 -10.88 -0.46 -21.64
C ARG A 25 -11.73 -0.41 -22.92
N ASN A 26 -12.18 -1.56 -23.38
CA ASN A 26 -13.00 -1.64 -24.60
C ASN A 26 -14.35 -0.94 -24.41
N LYS A 27 -14.96 -1.07 -23.23
CA LYS A 27 -16.22 -0.39 -22.91
C LYS A 27 -16.03 1.12 -22.85
N LEU A 28 -14.92 1.61 -22.26
CA LEU A 28 -14.55 3.03 -22.26
C LEU A 28 -14.35 3.57 -23.67
N LYS A 29 -13.57 2.89 -24.53
CA LYS A 29 -13.37 3.25 -25.92
C LYS A 29 -14.69 3.30 -26.71
N SER A 30 -15.55 2.30 -26.50
CA SER A 30 -16.88 2.25 -27.13
C SER A 30 -17.77 3.42 -26.70
N ILE A 31 -17.76 3.79 -25.41
CA ILE A 31 -18.53 4.94 -24.91
C ILE A 31 -17.99 6.24 -25.53
N CYS A 32 -16.68 6.45 -25.53
CA CYS A 32 -16.07 7.63 -26.11
C CYS A 32 -16.37 7.76 -27.61
N PHE A 33 -16.39 6.63 -28.33
CA PHE A 33 -16.71 6.62 -29.78
C PHE A 33 -18.19 6.91 -30.05
N ASN A 34 -19.10 6.25 -29.31
CA ASN A 34 -20.54 6.36 -29.57
C ASN A 34 -21.16 7.62 -28.93
N LYS A 35 -20.54 8.16 -27.87
CA LYS A 35 -21.02 9.31 -27.10
C LYS A 35 -19.85 10.22 -26.74
N PRO A 36 -19.23 10.92 -27.70
CA PRO A 36 -17.98 11.65 -27.49
C PRO A 36 -18.03 12.76 -26.45
N GLY A 37 -19.22 13.26 -26.10
CA GLY A 37 -19.42 14.25 -25.04
C GLY A 37 -19.58 13.67 -23.63
N SER A 38 -19.54 12.33 -23.47
CA SER A 38 -19.71 11.70 -22.16
C SER A 38 -18.47 11.87 -21.29
N ARG A 39 -18.69 12.22 -20.03
CA ARG A 39 -17.64 12.29 -19.01
C ARG A 39 -17.67 11.03 -18.18
N ILE A 40 -16.51 10.40 -18.03
CA ILE A 40 -16.36 9.08 -17.43
C ILE A 40 -15.43 9.18 -16.23
N LEU A 41 -15.82 8.57 -15.12
CA LEU A 41 -14.98 8.37 -13.95
C LEU A 41 -14.65 6.88 -13.82
N CYS A 42 -13.36 6.56 -13.69
CA CYS A 42 -12.87 5.23 -13.35
C CYS A 42 -12.16 5.27 -12.01
N ILE A 43 -12.65 4.52 -11.07
CA ILE A 43 -12.08 4.36 -9.73
C ILE A 43 -11.40 3.01 -9.63
N THR A 44 -10.17 3.00 -9.13
CA THR A 44 -9.38 1.79 -8.88
C THR A 44 -8.87 1.76 -7.44
N TYR A 45 -8.45 0.58 -6.99
CA TYR A 45 -7.94 0.43 -5.63
C TYR A 45 -6.48 0.93 -5.49
N THR A 46 -5.64 0.76 -6.52
CA THR A 46 -4.21 1.09 -6.47
C THR A 46 -3.78 2.06 -7.57
N ASN A 47 -2.72 2.83 -7.31
CA ASN A 47 -2.10 3.70 -8.31
C ASN A 47 -1.62 2.90 -9.54
N ARG A 48 -1.06 1.70 -9.33
CA ARG A 48 -0.63 0.82 -10.43
C ARG A 48 -1.79 0.43 -11.35
N ALA A 49 -2.95 0.10 -10.79
CA ALA A 49 -4.15 -0.23 -11.57
C ALA A 49 -4.67 1.01 -12.31
N ALA A 50 -4.63 2.19 -11.69
CA ALA A 50 -4.99 3.45 -12.33
C ALA A 50 -4.07 3.75 -13.51
N ASP A 51 -2.76 3.58 -13.36
CA ASP A 51 -1.78 3.79 -14.42
C ASP A 51 -1.93 2.76 -15.56
N GLU A 52 -2.25 1.52 -15.23
CA GLU A 52 -2.53 0.49 -16.24
C GLU A 52 -3.79 0.80 -17.03
N LEU A 53 -4.84 1.30 -16.40
CA LEU A 53 -6.06 1.72 -17.10
C LEU A 53 -5.84 2.95 -17.96
N LYS A 54 -4.97 3.89 -17.56
CA LYS A 54 -4.63 5.08 -18.35
C LYS A 54 -3.86 4.75 -19.63
N LYS A 55 -3.13 3.62 -19.67
CA LYS A 55 -2.43 3.20 -20.89
C LYS A 55 -3.44 3.07 -22.03
N ASP A 56 -3.13 3.66 -23.16
CA ASP A 56 -3.97 3.65 -24.37
C ASP A 56 -5.33 4.39 -24.26
N LEU A 57 -5.53 5.22 -23.23
CA LEU A 57 -6.71 6.07 -23.09
C LEU A 57 -6.30 7.55 -23.18
N GLU A 58 -6.18 8.06 -24.40
CA GLU A 58 -5.81 9.46 -24.70
C GLU A 58 -7.01 10.43 -24.67
N SER A 59 -8.08 10.13 -23.95
CA SER A 59 -9.27 10.97 -23.91
C SER A 59 -9.30 11.89 -22.70
N THR A 60 -9.47 13.19 -22.91
CA THR A 60 -9.65 14.20 -21.87
C THR A 60 -10.95 14.05 -21.08
N ASN A 61 -11.90 13.25 -21.59
CA ASN A 61 -13.20 13.02 -20.96
C ASN A 61 -13.20 11.87 -19.94
N ILE A 62 -12.08 11.16 -19.79
CA ILE A 62 -11.93 10.06 -18.85
C ILE A 62 -11.07 10.52 -17.68
N THR A 63 -11.63 10.50 -16.47
CA THR A 63 -10.91 10.70 -15.21
C THR A 63 -10.63 9.32 -14.60
N VAL A 64 -9.35 8.97 -14.41
CA VAL A 64 -8.95 7.75 -13.70
C VAL A 64 -8.26 8.15 -12.40
N SER A 65 -8.75 7.65 -11.28
CA SER A 65 -8.24 7.99 -9.95
C SER A 65 -8.31 6.79 -9.00
N THR A 66 -7.53 6.83 -7.93
CA THR A 66 -7.76 5.92 -6.80
C THR A 66 -8.94 6.42 -5.96
N ILE A 67 -9.51 5.51 -5.15
CA ILE A 67 -10.63 5.83 -4.24
C ILE A 67 -10.30 7.04 -3.36
N HIS A 68 -9.19 6.97 -2.64
CA HIS A 68 -8.81 8.01 -1.67
C HIS A 68 -8.51 9.36 -2.33
N SER A 69 -7.76 9.34 -3.45
CA SER A 69 -7.49 10.57 -4.20
C SER A 69 -8.77 11.23 -4.67
N TYR A 70 -9.69 10.46 -5.24
CA TYR A 70 -10.95 11.02 -5.73
C TYR A 70 -11.83 11.58 -4.60
N ILE A 71 -11.98 10.86 -3.51
CA ILE A 71 -12.78 11.30 -2.37
C ILE A 71 -12.15 12.55 -1.72
N ASN A 72 -10.83 12.57 -1.57
CA ASN A 72 -10.12 13.75 -1.06
C ASN A 72 -10.34 14.97 -1.99
N ASP A 73 -10.17 14.80 -3.29
CA ASP A 73 -10.38 15.89 -4.27
C ASP A 73 -11.83 16.43 -4.25
N LEU A 74 -12.78 15.57 -3.93
CA LEU A 74 -14.18 15.95 -3.83
C LEU A 74 -14.46 16.84 -2.63
N ILE A 75 -13.87 16.54 -1.46
CA ILE A 75 -14.19 17.21 -0.19
C ILE A 75 -13.14 18.21 0.28
N SER A 76 -11.88 18.11 -0.16
CA SER A 76 -10.79 19.01 0.28
C SER A 76 -11.06 20.50 0.02
N PRO A 77 -11.77 20.95 -1.03
CA PRO A 77 -12.11 22.34 -1.20
C PRO A 77 -12.95 22.93 -0.04
N PHE A 78 -13.49 22.09 0.82
CA PHE A 78 -14.34 22.49 1.94
C PHE A 78 -13.68 22.32 3.31
N TYR A 79 -12.42 21.90 3.37
CA TYR A 79 -11.73 21.57 4.63
C TYR A 79 -11.61 22.72 5.62
N SER A 80 -11.65 23.97 5.16
CA SER A 80 -11.64 25.16 6.02
C SER A 80 -13.05 25.75 6.28
N HIS A 81 -14.12 25.14 5.72
CA HIS A 81 -15.48 25.62 5.98
C HIS A 81 -15.91 25.29 7.40
N LYS A 82 -16.52 26.26 8.07
CA LYS A 82 -16.97 26.11 9.44
C LYS A 82 -17.85 24.88 9.66
N GLU A 83 -18.82 24.66 8.79
CA GLU A 83 -19.76 23.52 8.90
C GLU A 83 -19.04 22.16 8.77
N VAL A 84 -17.93 22.11 8.06
CA VAL A 84 -17.10 20.89 7.91
C VAL A 84 -16.24 20.68 9.15
N LEU A 85 -15.71 21.76 9.74
CA LEU A 85 -14.98 21.72 11.00
C LEU A 85 -15.91 21.36 12.16
N ASP A 86 -17.14 21.91 12.18
CA ASP A 86 -18.16 21.55 13.17
C ASP A 86 -18.54 20.07 13.08
N LEU A 87 -18.70 19.51 11.87
CA LEU A 87 -18.93 18.08 11.68
C LEU A 87 -17.72 17.24 12.14
N TYR A 88 -16.51 17.68 11.84
CA TYR A 88 -15.32 17.02 12.32
C TYR A 88 -15.28 16.96 13.85
N TRP A 89 -15.55 18.08 14.48
CA TRP A 89 -15.63 18.16 15.94
C TRP A 89 -16.71 17.24 16.52
N GLU A 90 -17.90 17.24 15.95
CA GLU A 90 -19.00 16.35 16.34
C GLU A 90 -18.59 14.86 16.30
N ILE A 91 -17.76 14.47 15.34
CA ILE A 91 -17.33 13.08 15.18
C ILE A 91 -16.19 12.71 16.11
N TYR A 92 -15.24 13.61 16.33
CA TYR A 92 -13.95 13.30 16.97
C TYR A 92 -13.74 13.92 18.34
N ALA A 93 -14.63 14.79 18.84
CA ALA A 93 -14.46 15.46 20.14
C ALA A 93 -14.25 14.47 21.30
N GLU A 94 -15.01 13.38 21.35
CA GLU A 94 -14.87 12.35 22.38
C GLU A 94 -13.48 11.73 22.36
N LYS A 95 -13.00 11.31 21.19
CA LYS A 95 -11.65 10.74 21.00
C LYS A 95 -10.54 11.75 21.30
N ILE A 96 -10.76 13.03 20.97
CA ILE A 96 -9.85 14.11 21.31
C ILE A 96 -9.75 14.26 22.82
N ASN A 97 -10.89 14.30 23.52
CA ASN A 97 -10.95 14.44 24.98
C ASN A 97 -10.36 13.24 25.69
N GLU A 98 -10.65 12.02 25.25
CA GLU A 98 -10.02 10.83 25.79
C GLU A 98 -8.49 10.89 25.70
N ARG A 99 -7.93 11.36 24.57
CA ARG A 99 -6.48 11.50 24.40
C ARG A 99 -5.88 12.63 25.26
N ILE A 100 -6.61 13.72 25.47
CA ILE A 100 -6.18 14.83 26.36
C ILE A 100 -6.14 14.35 27.80
N GLN A 101 -7.13 13.58 28.25
CA GLN A 101 -7.26 13.12 29.64
C GLN A 101 -6.41 11.89 29.97
N ASN A 102 -6.19 11.00 29.01
CA ASN A 102 -5.40 9.80 29.19
C ASN A 102 -3.92 10.09 28.94
N VAL A 103 -3.15 10.25 30.01
CA VAL A 103 -1.70 10.07 29.98
C VAL A 103 -1.47 8.58 29.74
N THR A 104 -1.36 8.20 28.47
CA THR A 104 -1.15 6.80 28.10
C THR A 104 0.33 6.47 28.14
N ASN A 105 0.66 5.17 28.29
CA ASN A 105 2.02 4.65 28.09
C ASN A 105 2.47 4.71 26.61
N ASP A 106 1.65 5.26 25.70
CA ASP A 106 1.97 5.42 24.29
C ASP A 106 2.85 6.67 24.10
N GLU A 107 4.15 6.44 23.90
CA GLU A 107 5.13 7.51 23.69
C GLU A 107 4.78 8.42 22.50
N ASN A 108 4.11 7.91 21.48
CA ASN A 108 3.76 8.71 20.29
C ASN A 108 2.61 9.67 20.61
N ILE A 109 1.65 9.25 21.43
CA ILE A 109 0.60 10.13 21.93
C ILE A 109 1.21 11.20 22.81
N ASN A 110 2.11 10.83 23.72
CA ASN A 110 2.79 11.78 24.59
C ASN A 110 3.65 12.77 23.81
N LYS A 111 4.40 12.33 22.80
CA LYS A 111 5.15 13.22 21.89
C LYS A 111 4.22 14.15 21.10
N SER A 112 3.08 13.66 20.63
CA SER A 112 2.08 14.46 19.93
C SER A 112 1.47 15.52 20.86
N ASN A 113 1.18 15.15 22.11
CA ASN A 113 0.67 16.07 23.12
C ASN A 113 1.70 17.15 23.48
N GLN A 114 2.96 16.74 23.68
CA GLN A 114 4.05 17.67 23.96
C GLN A 114 4.29 18.63 22.81
N TYR A 115 4.34 18.14 21.57
CA TYR A 115 4.47 19.00 20.38
C TYR A 115 3.34 20.02 20.27
N TYR A 116 2.09 19.62 20.61
CA TYR A 116 0.96 20.53 20.59
C TYR A 116 1.09 21.61 21.65
N ILE A 117 1.51 21.24 22.89
CA ILE A 117 1.75 22.19 23.99
C ILE A 117 2.88 23.17 23.63
N GLU A 118 3.97 22.70 23.05
CA GLU A 118 5.09 23.54 22.61
C GLU A 118 4.66 24.57 21.55
N LYS A 119 3.73 24.18 20.68
CA LYS A 119 3.26 25.05 19.59
C LYS A 119 2.18 26.04 20.01
N TYR A 120 1.26 25.64 20.89
CA TYR A 120 0.05 26.39 21.21
C TYR A 120 -0.05 26.80 22.70
N GLY A 121 0.92 26.43 23.53
CA GLY A 121 1.02 26.79 24.94
C GLY A 121 0.32 25.83 25.87
N GLU A 122 -0.87 25.34 25.53
CA GLU A 122 -1.62 24.38 26.34
C GLU A 122 -2.40 23.38 25.47
N LEU A 123 -2.68 22.20 26.01
CA LEU A 123 -3.50 21.18 25.35
C LEU A 123 -4.82 21.01 26.14
N THR A 124 -5.83 21.71 25.72
CA THR A 124 -7.20 21.63 26.26
C THR A 124 -8.19 21.45 25.11
N GLU A 125 -9.38 20.95 25.40
CA GLU A 125 -10.45 20.83 24.41
C GLU A 125 -10.70 22.17 23.71
N LYS A 126 -10.71 23.26 24.48
CA LYS A 126 -10.92 24.61 23.98
C LYS A 126 -9.82 25.04 23.02
N THR A 127 -8.54 24.87 23.38
CA THR A 127 -7.42 25.25 22.50
C THR A 127 -7.37 24.41 21.25
N VAL A 128 -7.70 23.12 21.31
CA VAL A 128 -7.78 22.27 20.12
C VAL A 128 -8.89 22.74 19.19
N HIS A 129 -10.07 23.07 19.73
CA HIS A 129 -11.20 23.56 18.94
C HIS A 129 -10.90 24.92 18.29
N GLU A 130 -10.29 25.86 19.03
CA GLU A 130 -9.95 27.19 18.53
C GLU A 130 -8.85 27.18 17.47
N ASN A 131 -7.90 26.22 17.54
CA ASN A 131 -6.79 26.10 16.60
C ASN A 131 -7.07 25.15 15.43
N LEU A 132 -8.24 24.49 15.40
CA LEU A 132 -8.64 23.65 14.27
C LEU A 132 -9.24 24.55 13.17
N LEU A 133 -8.39 25.06 12.28
CA LEU A 133 -8.78 26.00 11.24
C LEU A 133 -9.03 25.33 9.87
N GLU A 134 -8.42 24.17 9.65
CA GLU A 134 -8.49 23.44 8.40
C GLU A 134 -8.24 21.95 8.64
N LEU A 135 -8.96 21.11 7.89
CA LEU A 135 -8.66 19.68 7.83
C LEU A 135 -7.57 19.41 6.82
N SER A 136 -6.95 18.24 6.93
CA SER A 136 -5.98 17.75 5.95
C SER A 136 -6.10 16.24 5.82
N TYR A 137 -5.65 15.72 4.69
CA TYR A 137 -5.54 14.29 4.45
C TYR A 137 -4.08 13.91 4.27
N GLY A 138 -3.69 12.79 4.81
CA GLY A 138 -2.37 12.22 4.58
C GLY A 138 -2.45 10.70 4.50
N GLU A 139 -1.71 10.11 3.57
CA GLU A 139 -1.63 8.65 3.35
C GLU A 139 -1.08 7.88 4.55
N THR A 140 -0.87 8.56 5.66
CA THR A 140 -0.38 7.97 6.89
C THR A 140 -1.56 7.48 7.72
N GLN A 141 -1.44 6.30 8.31
CA GLN A 141 -2.44 5.76 9.25
C GLN A 141 -2.58 6.62 10.53
N PHE A 142 -1.77 7.66 10.68
CA PHE A 142 -1.83 8.57 11.81
C PHE A 142 -2.83 9.68 11.58
N THR A 143 -3.95 9.58 12.27
CA THR A 143 -4.79 10.73 12.57
C THR A 143 -4.11 11.58 13.61
N SER A 144 -3.86 12.84 13.29
CA SER A 144 -3.62 13.84 14.31
C SER A 144 -4.94 14.56 14.55
N PHE A 145 -5.76 14.04 15.45
CA PHE A 145 -7.06 14.62 15.77
C PHE A 145 -6.95 16.09 16.18
N TYR A 146 -5.85 16.48 16.83
CA TYR A 146 -5.62 17.87 17.24
C TYR A 146 -5.38 18.84 16.07
N THR A 147 -4.93 18.33 14.94
CA THR A 147 -4.59 19.14 13.77
C THR A 147 -5.53 18.90 12.58
N GLY A 148 -6.62 18.17 12.79
CA GLY A 148 -7.59 17.87 11.73
C GLY A 148 -7.07 16.97 10.62
N LYS A 149 -6.03 16.15 10.89
CA LYS A 149 -5.47 15.26 9.89
C LYS A 149 -6.23 13.95 9.84
N LEU A 150 -6.88 13.67 8.71
CA LEU A 150 -7.59 12.43 8.42
C LEU A 150 -6.63 11.34 7.91
N SER A 151 -6.76 10.12 8.43
CA SER A 151 -6.14 8.92 7.86
C SER A 151 -6.94 8.39 6.65
N HIS A 152 -6.47 7.30 6.04
CA HIS A 152 -7.18 6.62 4.96
C HIS A 152 -8.62 6.25 5.35
N ASP A 153 -8.78 5.53 6.46
CA ASP A 153 -10.08 5.05 6.92
C ASP A 153 -10.97 6.21 7.38
N ASP A 154 -10.40 7.18 8.11
CA ASP A 154 -11.13 8.36 8.55
C ASP A 154 -11.62 9.21 7.38
N LEU A 155 -10.84 9.35 6.32
CA LEU A 155 -11.26 10.09 5.12
C LEU A 155 -12.56 9.53 4.54
N LEU A 156 -12.64 8.21 4.34
CA LEU A 156 -13.80 7.57 3.73
C LEU A 156 -15.04 7.66 4.63
N MET A 157 -14.87 7.41 5.92
CA MET A 157 -15.95 7.53 6.91
C MET A 157 -16.42 8.98 7.03
N PHE A 158 -15.50 9.93 7.15
CA PHE A 158 -15.80 11.35 7.24
C PHE A 158 -16.52 11.86 5.98
N ALA A 159 -16.00 11.51 4.80
CA ALA A 159 -16.62 11.86 3.53
C ALA A 159 -18.06 11.34 3.41
N ASN A 160 -18.31 10.08 3.81
CA ASN A 160 -19.65 9.52 3.79
C ASN A 160 -20.61 10.32 4.71
N LYS A 161 -20.19 10.67 5.93
CA LYS A 161 -20.99 11.48 6.85
C LYS A 161 -21.22 12.90 6.32
N LEU A 162 -20.17 13.52 5.75
CA LEU A 162 -20.24 14.85 5.16
C LEU A 162 -21.22 14.89 3.97
N ILE A 163 -21.15 13.90 3.09
CA ILE A 163 -22.00 13.79 1.91
C ILE A 163 -23.46 13.53 2.30
N LYS A 164 -23.70 12.69 3.31
CA LYS A 164 -25.05 12.47 3.85
C LYS A 164 -25.64 13.73 4.46
N ARG A 165 -24.83 14.55 5.12
CA ARG A 165 -25.26 15.84 5.69
C ARG A 165 -25.48 16.92 4.63
N TYR A 166 -24.66 16.87 3.54
CA TYR A 166 -24.69 17.86 2.45
C TYR A 166 -24.87 17.16 1.09
N PRO A 167 -26.11 16.76 0.73
CA PRO A 167 -26.37 16.02 -0.52
C PRO A 167 -26.00 16.79 -1.80
N ILE A 168 -25.64 18.06 -1.72
CA ILE A 168 -25.12 18.82 -2.86
C ILE A 168 -23.85 18.20 -3.44
N LEU A 169 -23.06 17.51 -2.62
CA LEU A 169 -21.86 16.80 -3.08
C LEU A 169 -22.20 15.61 -3.97
N LEU A 170 -23.30 14.89 -3.70
CA LEU A 170 -23.82 13.84 -4.60
C LEU A 170 -24.25 14.43 -5.94
N ARG A 171 -24.89 15.61 -5.93
CA ARG A 171 -25.24 16.30 -7.18
C ARG A 171 -24.01 16.66 -7.98
N LYS A 172 -22.93 17.13 -7.31
CA LYS A 172 -21.65 17.46 -7.95
C LYS A 172 -21.06 16.25 -8.68
N ILE A 173 -21.12 15.05 -8.10
CA ILE A 173 -20.69 13.81 -8.76
C ILE A 173 -21.59 13.54 -9.98
N GLY A 174 -22.91 13.53 -9.80
CA GLY A 174 -23.87 13.19 -10.83
C GLY A 174 -23.92 14.21 -11.97
N ASP A 175 -23.65 15.48 -11.71
CA ASP A 175 -23.60 16.51 -12.75
C ASP A 175 -22.27 16.49 -13.54
N LYS A 176 -21.23 15.94 -12.91
CA LYS A 176 -19.89 15.87 -13.51
C LYS A 176 -19.71 14.65 -14.42
N TYR A 177 -20.34 13.50 -14.12
CA TYR A 177 -20.08 12.25 -14.83
C TYR A 177 -21.36 11.61 -15.36
N ASN A 178 -21.27 11.01 -16.56
CA ASN A 178 -22.32 10.21 -17.18
C ASN A 178 -22.12 8.71 -16.94
N TYR A 179 -20.86 8.31 -16.70
CA TYR A 179 -20.48 6.92 -16.44
C TYR A 179 -19.50 6.88 -15.27
N ILE A 180 -19.75 5.97 -14.35
CA ILE A 180 -18.88 5.70 -13.20
C ILE A 180 -18.52 4.22 -13.22
N PHE A 181 -17.24 3.91 -13.23
CA PHE A 181 -16.67 2.57 -13.20
C PHE A 181 -15.90 2.40 -11.90
N ILE A 182 -16.19 1.38 -11.13
CA ILE A 182 -15.45 1.01 -9.92
C ILE A 182 -14.87 -0.38 -10.15
N ASP A 183 -13.54 -0.47 -10.16
CA ASP A 183 -12.80 -1.72 -10.24
C ASP A 183 -12.53 -2.28 -8.85
N GLU A 184 -12.48 -3.60 -8.72
CA GLU A 184 -12.28 -4.34 -7.46
C GLU A 184 -13.29 -3.96 -6.37
N TYR A 185 -14.60 -3.96 -6.73
CA TYR A 185 -15.64 -3.55 -5.79
C TYR A 185 -15.64 -4.39 -4.49
N GLN A 186 -15.18 -5.64 -4.53
CA GLN A 186 -15.15 -6.54 -3.38
C GLN A 186 -14.15 -6.08 -2.31
N ASP A 187 -13.13 -5.28 -2.68
CA ASP A 187 -12.14 -4.70 -1.76
C ASP A 187 -12.48 -3.23 -1.41
N THR A 188 -13.56 -2.70 -1.99
CA THR A 188 -13.98 -1.31 -1.80
C THR A 188 -14.83 -1.18 -0.54
N SER A 189 -14.53 -0.17 0.30
CA SER A 189 -15.30 0.13 1.51
C SER A 189 -16.79 0.39 1.19
N ALA A 190 -17.68 -0.10 2.04
CA ALA A 190 -19.12 0.14 1.92
C ALA A 190 -19.47 1.64 1.90
N TYR A 191 -18.71 2.49 2.61
CA TYR A 191 -18.89 3.95 2.56
C TYR A 191 -18.75 4.51 1.15
N VAL A 192 -17.78 4.02 0.39
CA VAL A 192 -17.52 4.44 -1.00
C VAL A 192 -18.61 3.94 -1.93
N LEU A 193 -19.00 2.66 -1.78
CA LEU A 193 -20.10 2.08 -2.56
C LEU A 193 -21.41 2.84 -2.32
N ASP A 194 -21.71 3.22 -1.06
CA ASP A 194 -22.86 4.06 -0.70
C ASP A 194 -22.84 5.41 -1.42
N ILE A 195 -21.70 6.12 -1.39
CA ILE A 195 -21.55 7.43 -2.02
C ILE A 195 -21.88 7.36 -3.52
N PHE A 196 -21.32 6.39 -4.23
CA PHE A 196 -21.57 6.26 -5.67
C PHE A 196 -22.95 5.71 -6.01
N ASN A 197 -23.47 4.79 -5.20
CA ASN A 197 -24.85 4.32 -5.33
C ASN A 197 -25.84 5.47 -5.17
N ASP A 198 -25.69 6.26 -4.12
CA ASP A 198 -26.58 7.38 -3.84
C ASP A 198 -26.42 8.52 -4.87
N ALA A 199 -25.21 8.69 -5.45
CA ALA A 199 -24.98 9.67 -6.51
C ALA A 199 -25.73 9.35 -7.81
N VAL A 200 -26.02 8.07 -8.09
CA VAL A 200 -26.77 7.64 -9.28
C VAL A 200 -28.24 7.36 -8.99
N GLU A 201 -28.62 7.42 -7.72
CA GLU A 201 -30.01 7.18 -7.29
C GLU A 201 -30.96 8.18 -7.96
N ASN A 202 -32.06 7.66 -8.55
CA ASN A 202 -33.05 8.45 -9.27
C ASN A 202 -32.52 9.30 -10.46
N ARG A 203 -31.37 8.89 -11.07
CA ARG A 203 -30.74 9.59 -12.18
C ARG A 203 -30.51 8.66 -13.38
N GLU A 204 -31.45 8.63 -14.31
CA GLU A 204 -31.39 7.75 -15.49
C GLU A 204 -30.25 8.07 -16.47
N ASN A 205 -29.72 9.28 -16.41
CA ASN A 205 -28.65 9.75 -17.31
C ASN A 205 -27.23 9.35 -16.84
N ILE A 206 -27.09 8.70 -15.70
CA ILE A 206 -25.82 8.25 -15.15
C ILE A 206 -25.85 6.73 -15.05
N GLN A 207 -24.74 6.10 -15.42
CA GLN A 207 -24.58 4.65 -15.35
C GLN A 207 -23.45 4.30 -14.36
N LEU A 208 -23.71 3.44 -13.42
CA LEU A 208 -22.74 2.90 -12.45
C LEU A 208 -22.39 1.45 -12.83
N TYR A 209 -21.10 1.17 -12.99
CA TYR A 209 -20.58 -0.15 -13.28
C TYR A 209 -19.61 -0.57 -12.18
N LEU A 210 -19.90 -1.68 -11.50
CA LEU A 210 -19.04 -2.30 -10.50
C LEU A 210 -18.43 -3.57 -11.08
N PHE A 211 -17.11 -3.66 -11.07
CA PHE A 211 -16.35 -4.80 -11.56
C PHE A 211 -15.60 -5.47 -10.43
N GLY A 212 -15.65 -6.78 -10.37
CA GLY A 212 -14.88 -7.52 -9.36
C GLY A 212 -15.30 -8.97 -9.24
N ASP A 213 -14.76 -9.62 -8.22
CA ASP A 213 -15.02 -11.02 -7.90
C ASP A 213 -14.99 -11.22 -6.39
N ARG A 214 -16.13 -11.56 -5.81
CA ARG A 214 -16.25 -11.80 -4.35
C ARG A 214 -15.30 -12.86 -3.82
N MET A 215 -14.96 -13.85 -4.63
CA MET A 215 -14.02 -14.92 -4.23
C MET A 215 -12.57 -14.45 -4.14
N GLN A 216 -12.25 -13.29 -4.74
CA GLN A 216 -10.93 -12.68 -4.67
C GLN A 216 -10.79 -11.63 -3.57
N GLN A 217 -11.79 -11.46 -2.72
CA GLN A 217 -11.71 -10.52 -1.59
C GLN A 217 -10.59 -10.92 -0.63
N ILE A 218 -9.58 -10.08 -0.50
CA ILE A 218 -8.43 -10.28 0.40
C ILE A 218 -8.36 -9.24 1.53
N TYR A 219 -9.05 -8.12 1.37
CA TYR A 219 -9.12 -7.06 2.37
C TYR A 219 -10.44 -7.09 3.13
N LYS A 220 -10.41 -6.83 4.44
CA LYS A 220 -11.59 -6.74 5.30
C LYS A 220 -12.22 -5.32 5.28
N ASN A 221 -12.06 -4.59 4.20
CA ASN A 221 -12.57 -3.22 4.08
C ASN A 221 -14.08 -3.16 3.86
N TYR A 222 -14.67 -4.27 3.42
CA TYR A 222 -16.09 -4.42 3.21
C TYR A 222 -16.72 -5.13 4.41
N ASP A 223 -17.67 -4.46 5.08
CA ASP A 223 -18.33 -4.92 6.31
C ASP A 223 -19.67 -5.64 6.09
N GLY A 224 -20.05 -5.84 4.83
CA GLY A 224 -21.34 -6.45 4.47
C GLY A 224 -22.55 -5.50 4.51
N SER A 225 -22.38 -4.25 4.92
CA SER A 225 -23.52 -3.31 5.06
C SER A 225 -24.19 -2.94 3.74
N PHE A 226 -23.54 -3.18 2.61
CA PHE A 226 -24.08 -2.91 1.27
C PHE A 226 -24.87 -4.09 0.67
N GLU A 227 -24.96 -5.24 1.36
CA GLU A 227 -25.52 -6.50 0.81
C GLU A 227 -26.97 -6.36 0.30
N GLU A 228 -27.83 -5.63 0.99
CA GLU A 228 -29.22 -5.45 0.56
C GLU A 228 -29.33 -4.67 -0.76
N LYS A 229 -28.39 -3.75 -1.03
CA LYS A 229 -28.39 -2.90 -2.23
C LYS A 229 -27.97 -3.67 -3.49
N TRP A 230 -27.27 -4.81 -3.38
CA TRP A 230 -26.92 -5.64 -4.54
C TRP A 230 -28.14 -6.09 -5.36
N LYS A 231 -29.30 -6.21 -4.72
CA LYS A 231 -30.55 -6.61 -5.38
C LYS A 231 -31.03 -5.60 -6.44
N GLU A 232 -30.55 -4.36 -6.37
CA GLU A 232 -30.90 -3.29 -7.30
C GLU A 232 -30.03 -3.30 -8.56
N PHE A 233 -28.96 -4.08 -8.58
CA PHE A 233 -28.03 -4.11 -9.68
C PHE A 233 -28.41 -5.14 -10.74
N ASP A 234 -28.22 -4.75 -12.01
CA ASP A 234 -28.28 -5.68 -13.12
C ASP A 234 -27.01 -6.54 -13.13
N THR A 235 -27.19 -7.85 -13.01
CA THR A 235 -26.11 -8.87 -13.00
C THR A 235 -26.08 -9.69 -14.30
N SER A 236 -26.72 -9.20 -15.37
CA SER A 236 -26.81 -9.92 -16.65
C SER A 236 -25.49 -10.00 -17.38
N ASP A 237 -24.64 -8.97 -17.25
CA ASP A 237 -23.29 -8.95 -17.85
C ASP A 237 -22.32 -9.77 -16.99
N ARG A 238 -21.71 -10.83 -17.55
CA ARG A 238 -20.80 -11.74 -16.89
C ARG A 238 -19.60 -12.03 -17.78
N LEU A 239 -18.41 -12.04 -17.21
CA LEU A 239 -17.17 -12.37 -17.95
C LEU A 239 -16.83 -13.85 -17.74
N GLU A 240 -17.43 -14.73 -18.55
CA GLU A 240 -17.32 -16.18 -18.40
C GLU A 240 -16.08 -16.77 -19.06
N THR A 241 -15.44 -16.08 -20.01
CA THR A 241 -14.25 -16.59 -20.72
C THR A 241 -12.99 -16.35 -19.89
N ASN A 242 -12.25 -17.40 -19.61
CA ASN A 242 -10.93 -17.30 -18.96
C ASN A 242 -9.82 -17.30 -20.03
N PHE A 243 -9.17 -16.16 -20.20
CA PHE A 243 -8.09 -15.97 -21.19
C PHE A 243 -6.70 -16.35 -20.65
N ARG A 244 -6.59 -16.61 -19.34
CA ARG A 244 -5.30 -16.85 -18.67
C ARG A 244 -4.98 -18.31 -18.51
N SER A 245 -5.96 -19.11 -18.13
CA SER A 245 -5.75 -20.43 -17.60
C SER A 245 -6.19 -21.52 -18.56
N ILE A 246 -5.48 -22.66 -18.53
CA ILE A 246 -5.83 -23.87 -19.27
C ILE A 246 -7.09 -24.54 -18.72
N GLY A 247 -7.75 -25.38 -19.51
CA GLY A 247 -9.03 -26.02 -19.17
C GLY A 247 -9.02 -26.77 -17.83
N LYS A 248 -7.92 -27.44 -17.46
CA LYS A 248 -7.79 -28.15 -16.18
C LYS A 248 -7.83 -27.18 -14.98
N ILE A 249 -7.16 -26.05 -15.07
CA ILE A 249 -7.18 -25.01 -14.01
C ILE A 249 -8.56 -24.39 -13.91
N VAL A 250 -9.19 -24.06 -15.06
CA VAL A 250 -10.54 -23.48 -15.07
C VAL A 250 -11.54 -24.45 -14.43
N SER A 251 -11.42 -25.76 -14.68
CA SER A 251 -12.27 -26.78 -14.05
C SER A 251 -12.11 -26.78 -12.52
N ILE A 252 -10.88 -26.68 -12.01
CA ILE A 252 -10.62 -26.60 -10.57
C ILE A 252 -11.20 -25.30 -9.98
N LEU A 253 -11.01 -24.16 -10.65
CA LEU A 253 -11.59 -22.89 -10.23
C LEU A 253 -13.12 -22.99 -10.14
N ASN A 254 -13.79 -23.52 -11.15
CA ASN A 254 -15.24 -23.71 -11.11
C ASN A 254 -15.70 -24.60 -9.95
N ASN A 255 -14.92 -25.61 -9.57
CA ASN A 255 -15.23 -26.45 -8.42
C ASN A 255 -15.04 -25.70 -7.09
N ILE A 256 -14.03 -24.83 -7.00
CA ILE A 256 -13.79 -23.99 -5.81
C ILE A 256 -14.90 -22.95 -5.65
N TYR A 257 -15.28 -22.26 -6.73
CA TYR A 257 -16.39 -21.30 -6.73
C TYR A 257 -17.73 -21.95 -6.37
N ASN A 258 -17.94 -23.20 -6.80
CA ASN A 258 -19.13 -23.99 -6.54
C ASN A 258 -20.45 -23.24 -6.83
N ASP A 259 -20.44 -22.35 -7.84
CA ASP A 259 -21.61 -21.59 -8.26
C ASP A 259 -22.29 -22.32 -9.43
N SER A 260 -23.54 -22.76 -9.20
CA SER A 260 -24.32 -23.43 -10.24
C SER A 260 -24.80 -22.48 -11.34
N SER A 261 -24.89 -21.19 -11.04
CA SER A 261 -25.39 -20.14 -11.96
C SER A 261 -24.29 -19.49 -12.80
N PHE A 262 -23.02 -19.74 -12.47
CA PHE A 262 -21.85 -19.13 -13.14
C PHE A 262 -20.70 -20.12 -13.28
N LYS A 263 -20.19 -20.28 -14.50
CA LYS A 263 -19.00 -21.08 -14.78
C LYS A 263 -18.09 -20.37 -15.75
N GLN A 264 -16.80 -20.42 -15.48
CA GLN A 264 -15.79 -19.97 -16.44
C GLN A 264 -15.53 -21.04 -17.50
N HIS A 265 -15.19 -20.57 -18.70
CA HIS A 265 -14.80 -21.42 -19.82
C HIS A 265 -13.41 -20.97 -20.32
N PRO A 266 -12.47 -21.91 -20.58
CA PRO A 266 -11.20 -21.54 -21.19
C PRO A 266 -11.42 -21.08 -22.63
N THR A 267 -10.46 -20.33 -23.19
CA THR A 267 -10.47 -20.04 -24.64
C THR A 267 -10.27 -21.34 -25.43
N GLU A 268 -10.68 -21.34 -26.70
CA GLU A 268 -10.47 -22.49 -27.59
C GLU A 268 -9.00 -22.92 -27.68
N SER A 269 -8.08 -21.97 -27.64
CA SER A 269 -6.64 -22.25 -27.64
C SER A 269 -6.13 -22.89 -26.34
N ASN A 270 -6.86 -22.76 -25.24
CA ASN A 270 -6.44 -23.24 -23.91
C ASN A 270 -7.20 -24.48 -23.43
N ILE A 271 -8.23 -24.91 -24.17
CA ILE A 271 -9.13 -25.98 -23.70
C ILE A 271 -8.41 -27.34 -23.66
N ASP A 272 -7.64 -27.65 -24.69
CA ASP A 272 -6.96 -28.96 -24.87
C ASP A 272 -5.48 -28.92 -24.45
N VAL A 273 -5.00 -27.80 -23.88
CA VAL A 273 -3.62 -27.72 -23.41
C VAL A 273 -3.43 -28.69 -22.23
N VAL A 274 -2.55 -29.66 -22.42
CA VAL A 274 -2.13 -30.56 -21.34
C VAL A 274 -0.98 -29.88 -20.59
N PRO A 275 -1.13 -29.65 -19.29
CA PRO A 275 -0.05 -29.04 -18.51
C PRO A 275 1.06 -30.07 -18.27
N ASP A 276 2.31 -29.64 -18.30
CA ASP A 276 3.48 -30.44 -17.92
C ASP A 276 3.36 -30.94 -16.48
N ILE A 277 2.71 -30.14 -15.63
CA ILE A 277 2.50 -30.47 -14.24
C ILE A 277 1.01 -30.32 -13.91
N MET A 278 0.41 -31.37 -13.38
CA MET A 278 -0.96 -31.33 -12.88
C MET A 278 -1.00 -30.60 -11.53
N PRO A 279 -2.06 -29.76 -11.27
CA PRO A 279 -2.29 -29.22 -9.95
C PRO A 279 -2.32 -30.33 -8.89
N LYS A 280 -1.57 -30.12 -7.79
CA LYS A 280 -1.45 -31.04 -6.68
C LYS A 280 -1.69 -30.35 -5.36
N LEU A 281 -2.41 -31.02 -4.46
CA LEU A 281 -2.46 -30.65 -3.06
C LEU A 281 -1.41 -31.47 -2.31
N ILE A 282 -0.44 -30.79 -1.70
CA ILE A 282 0.59 -31.42 -0.89
C ILE A 282 0.34 -31.04 0.56
N ILE A 283 0.17 -32.04 1.43
CA ILE A 283 0.02 -31.84 2.87
C ILE A 283 1.28 -32.40 3.51
N SER A 284 2.04 -31.56 4.19
CA SER A 284 3.30 -31.94 4.83
C SER A 284 3.43 -31.31 6.22
N PRO A 285 3.99 -32.01 7.20
CA PRO A 285 4.36 -31.41 8.49
C PRO A 285 5.55 -30.44 8.34
N ASN A 286 6.34 -30.57 7.26
CA ASN A 286 7.47 -29.69 6.94
C ASN A 286 7.28 -29.07 5.55
N VAL A 287 6.52 -28.00 5.48
CA VAL A 287 6.20 -27.30 4.23
C VAL A 287 7.46 -26.72 3.57
N GLN A 288 8.42 -26.24 4.36
CA GLN A 288 9.63 -25.61 3.84
C GLN A 288 10.52 -26.61 3.07
N GLU A 289 10.64 -27.82 3.58
CA GLU A 289 11.39 -28.88 2.90
C GLU A 289 10.76 -29.22 1.54
N CYS A 290 9.42 -29.32 1.49
CA CYS A 290 8.70 -29.54 0.24
C CYS A 290 8.91 -28.39 -0.76
N ILE A 291 8.91 -27.13 -0.31
CA ILE A 291 9.19 -25.96 -1.16
C ILE A 291 10.61 -26.05 -1.72
N CYS A 292 11.61 -26.33 -0.88
CA CYS A 292 12.99 -26.47 -1.31
C CYS A 292 13.18 -27.62 -2.35
N GLU A 293 12.48 -28.74 -2.16
CA GLU A 293 12.51 -29.84 -3.14
C GLU A 293 11.86 -29.45 -4.47
N LEU A 294 10.74 -28.72 -4.42
CA LEU A 294 10.06 -28.22 -5.61
C LEU A 294 10.93 -27.18 -6.36
N GLN A 295 11.59 -26.28 -5.65
CA GLN A 295 12.49 -25.28 -6.23
C GLN A 295 13.72 -25.93 -6.90
N LYS A 296 14.28 -26.98 -6.29
CA LYS A 296 15.36 -27.76 -6.92
C LYS A 296 14.90 -28.44 -8.22
N LYS A 297 13.66 -28.90 -8.24
CA LYS A 297 13.09 -29.61 -9.41
C LYS A 297 12.62 -28.62 -10.49
N PHE A 298 12.15 -27.47 -10.10
CA PHE A 298 11.58 -26.42 -10.96
C PHE A 298 12.21 -25.08 -10.59
N PRO A 299 13.36 -24.71 -11.15
CA PRO A 299 14.08 -23.48 -10.78
C PRO A 299 13.29 -22.19 -10.96
N ASP A 300 12.34 -22.17 -11.92
CA ASP A 300 11.51 -21.01 -12.24
C ASP A 300 10.16 -21.01 -11.49
N ILE A 301 10.01 -21.80 -10.42
CA ILE A 301 8.77 -21.86 -9.65
C ILE A 301 8.56 -20.53 -8.89
N LEU A 302 7.36 -19.96 -9.02
CA LEU A 302 6.93 -18.81 -8.22
C LEU A 302 6.27 -19.30 -6.93
N THR A 303 6.83 -18.96 -5.79
CA THR A 303 6.26 -19.26 -4.48
C THR A 303 5.43 -18.07 -3.98
N LEU A 304 4.19 -18.31 -3.58
CA LEU A 304 3.29 -17.32 -3.01
C LEU A 304 3.04 -17.63 -1.53
N TYR A 305 3.16 -16.62 -0.69
CA TYR A 305 2.93 -16.70 0.75
C TYR A 305 1.73 -15.86 1.16
N LEU A 306 0.93 -16.39 2.07
CA LEU A 306 -0.18 -15.64 2.66
C LEU A 306 0.32 -14.56 3.63
N MET A 307 1.37 -14.89 4.39
CA MET A 307 1.93 -14.00 5.41
C MET A 307 3.33 -13.52 5.01
N ASN A 308 3.59 -12.22 5.15
CA ASN A 308 4.89 -11.63 4.85
C ASN A 308 6.03 -12.29 5.66
N LYS A 309 5.79 -12.65 6.91
CA LYS A 309 6.78 -13.31 7.76
C LYS A 309 7.33 -14.61 7.16
N GLU A 310 6.48 -15.40 6.50
CA GLU A 310 6.87 -16.63 5.81
C GLU A 310 7.77 -16.35 4.61
N LYS A 311 7.44 -15.29 3.86
CA LYS A 311 8.27 -14.80 2.75
C LYS A 311 9.68 -14.42 3.23
N TYR A 312 9.76 -13.66 4.33
CA TYR A 312 11.05 -13.25 4.89
C TYR A 312 11.81 -14.42 5.53
N GLN A 313 11.12 -15.46 6.00
CA GLN A 313 11.76 -16.68 6.47
C GLN A 313 12.49 -17.41 5.35
N GLU A 314 11.91 -17.47 4.15
CA GLU A 314 12.50 -18.17 3.00
C GLU A 314 13.81 -17.53 2.53
N ILE A 315 13.87 -16.19 2.51
CA ILE A 315 15.09 -15.47 2.13
C ILE A 315 16.09 -15.30 3.29
N GLY A 316 15.89 -16.01 4.41
CA GLY A 316 16.79 -15.97 5.57
C GLY A 316 16.60 -14.76 6.50
N ALA A 317 15.70 -13.83 6.18
CA ALA A 317 15.52 -12.56 6.87
C ALA A 317 14.42 -12.58 7.96
N LYS A 318 13.99 -13.76 8.42
CA LYS A 318 12.93 -13.91 9.45
C LYS A 318 13.23 -13.15 10.73
N ASN A 319 14.47 -13.24 11.22
CA ASN A 319 14.85 -12.60 12.48
C ASN A 319 14.82 -11.07 12.35
N LEU A 320 15.31 -10.54 11.24
CA LEU A 320 15.26 -9.12 10.92
C LEU A 320 13.80 -8.64 10.82
N TYR A 321 12.95 -9.36 10.07
CA TYR A 321 11.52 -9.06 10.01
C TYR A 321 10.87 -9.05 11.40
N SER A 322 11.12 -10.08 12.22
CA SER A 322 10.54 -10.19 13.56
C SER A 322 11.06 -9.12 14.51
N ALA A 323 12.32 -8.68 14.36
CA ALA A 323 12.87 -7.58 15.14
C ALA A 323 12.13 -6.26 14.82
N TYR A 324 11.89 -5.95 13.55
CA TYR A 324 11.09 -4.79 13.15
C TYR A 324 9.61 -4.92 13.54
N GLU A 325 9.01 -6.12 13.41
CA GLU A 325 7.63 -6.39 13.85
C GLU A 325 7.44 -6.15 15.35
N SER A 326 8.47 -6.37 16.17
CA SER A 326 8.43 -6.14 17.61
C SER A 326 8.52 -4.68 18.03
N MET A 327 8.90 -3.78 17.10
CA MET A 327 8.93 -2.35 17.37
C MET A 327 7.51 -1.78 17.35
N GLU A 328 7.15 -1.00 18.35
CA GLU A 328 5.81 -0.41 18.40
C GLU A 328 5.48 0.43 17.17
N LYS A 329 6.45 1.20 16.66
CA LYS A 329 6.29 2.07 15.48
C LYS A 329 6.02 1.32 14.17
N TYR A 330 6.28 0.00 14.11
CA TYR A 330 6.08 -0.85 12.92
C TYR A 330 5.17 -2.04 13.19
N SER A 331 4.53 -2.08 14.37
CA SER A 331 3.57 -3.13 14.73
C SER A 331 2.30 -3.05 13.90
N PHE A 332 1.47 -4.09 13.99
CA PHE A 332 0.22 -4.17 13.25
C PHE A 332 -0.68 -2.94 13.48
N GLY A 333 -1.20 -2.37 12.41
CA GLY A 333 -2.06 -1.17 12.47
C GLY A 333 -1.32 0.17 12.52
N ARG A 334 0.02 0.18 12.42
CA ARG A 334 0.83 1.40 12.33
C ARG A 334 1.02 1.85 10.88
N LYS A 335 1.50 3.07 10.70
CA LYS A 335 1.72 3.72 9.39
C LYS A 335 2.59 2.89 8.44
N TYR A 336 3.65 2.32 8.97
CA TYR A 336 4.58 1.48 8.22
C TYR A 336 4.62 0.09 8.84
N SER A 337 4.53 -0.92 7.99
CA SER A 337 4.76 -2.30 8.37
C SER A 337 6.26 -2.66 8.27
N PRO A 338 6.71 -3.75 8.89
CA PRO A 338 8.06 -4.26 8.65
C PRO A 338 8.38 -4.47 7.17
N THR A 339 7.39 -4.87 6.37
CA THR A 339 7.55 -5.03 4.92
C THR A 339 7.90 -3.73 4.24
N ASP A 340 7.23 -2.63 4.59
CA ASP A 340 7.50 -1.31 3.99
C ASP A 340 8.93 -0.87 4.28
N ILE A 341 9.40 -1.10 5.52
CA ILE A 341 10.75 -0.76 5.95
C ILE A 341 11.81 -1.62 5.23
N LEU A 342 11.57 -2.92 5.13
CA LEU A 342 12.54 -3.88 4.60
C LEU A 342 12.56 -3.95 3.07
N SER A 343 11.56 -3.41 2.38
CA SER A 343 11.49 -3.41 0.92
C SER A 343 11.77 -2.05 0.28
N ASP A 344 11.65 -0.95 1.03
CA ASP A 344 11.87 0.40 0.50
C ASP A 344 13.34 0.78 0.55
N MET A 345 14.02 0.64 -0.58
CA MET A 345 15.42 1.05 -0.76
C MET A 345 15.58 2.55 -1.08
N SER A 346 14.50 3.31 -1.11
CA SER A 346 14.53 4.75 -1.42
C SER A 346 15.03 5.60 -0.25
N ASN A 347 15.38 6.85 -0.55
CA ASN A 347 15.72 7.83 0.47
C ASN A 347 14.52 8.23 1.36
N ASP A 348 13.31 7.84 1.00
CA ASP A 348 12.08 8.14 1.71
C ASP A 348 11.73 7.08 2.77
N ASN A 349 12.47 5.97 2.83
CA ASN A 349 12.31 4.99 3.91
C ASN A 349 12.33 5.69 5.27
N PRO A 350 11.32 5.50 6.12
CA PRO A 350 11.23 6.23 7.39
C PRO A 350 12.23 5.76 8.46
N ASP A 351 12.83 4.58 8.29
CA ASP A 351 13.77 4.01 9.25
C ASP A 351 15.22 4.38 8.93
N ILE A 352 15.86 5.04 9.88
CA ILE A 352 17.23 5.58 9.70
C ILE A 352 18.27 4.46 9.63
N LEU A 353 18.12 3.40 10.47
CA LEU A 353 19.04 2.27 10.46
C LEU A 353 18.91 1.48 9.16
N MET A 354 17.67 1.25 8.68
CA MET A 354 17.47 0.52 7.44
C MET A 354 18.00 1.28 6.22
N LYS A 355 17.84 2.61 6.17
CA LYS A 355 18.49 3.46 5.15
C LYS A 355 20.00 3.27 5.15
N PHE A 356 20.59 3.29 6.34
CA PHE A 356 22.03 3.09 6.48
C PHE A 356 22.45 1.70 5.99
N LEU A 357 21.70 0.65 6.32
CA LEU A 357 22.00 -0.73 5.89
C LEU A 357 21.87 -0.91 4.37
N PHE A 358 20.87 -0.33 3.71
CA PHE A 358 20.76 -0.34 2.25
C PHE A 358 21.90 0.42 1.58
N LEU A 359 22.30 1.56 2.13
CA LEU A 359 23.46 2.30 1.67
C LEU A 359 24.74 1.48 1.82
N LEU A 360 24.92 0.86 2.98
CA LEU A 360 26.07 0.01 3.27
C LEU A 360 26.16 -1.18 2.32
N ASN A 361 25.04 -1.88 2.11
CA ASN A 361 24.97 -2.98 1.14
C ASN A 361 25.36 -2.52 -0.28
N SER A 362 24.90 -1.34 -0.70
CA SER A 362 25.27 -0.75 -1.98
C SER A 362 26.77 -0.45 -2.05
N ILE A 363 27.36 0.10 -0.98
CA ILE A 363 28.79 0.39 -0.89
C ILE A 363 29.61 -0.91 -0.96
N MET A 364 29.19 -1.95 -0.20
CA MET A 364 29.89 -3.24 -0.18
C MET A 364 29.79 -3.95 -1.54
N SER A 365 28.65 -3.87 -2.19
CA SER A 365 28.48 -4.39 -3.56
C SER A 365 29.40 -3.69 -4.57
N PHE A 366 29.49 -2.35 -4.52
CA PHE A 366 30.44 -1.62 -5.38
C PHE A 366 31.90 -1.96 -5.05
N TYR A 367 32.19 -2.17 -3.77
CA TYR A 367 33.53 -2.55 -3.36
C TYR A 367 33.91 -3.95 -3.85
N ALA A 368 33.06 -4.93 -3.71
CA ALA A 368 33.25 -6.29 -4.21
C ALA A 368 33.41 -6.35 -5.74
N ASN A 369 32.75 -5.45 -6.46
CA ASN A 369 32.91 -5.29 -7.92
C ASN A 369 34.06 -4.35 -8.32
N GLU A 370 34.99 -4.04 -7.42
CA GLU A 370 36.15 -3.17 -7.63
C GLU A 370 35.82 -1.75 -8.12
N ASN A 371 34.56 -1.29 -7.96
CA ASN A 371 34.12 0.05 -8.33
C ASN A 371 34.44 1.07 -7.21
N TYR A 372 35.71 1.24 -6.90
CA TYR A 372 36.19 2.10 -5.82
C TYR A 372 35.80 3.58 -5.99
N GLY A 373 35.58 4.01 -7.23
CA GLY A 373 35.15 5.37 -7.52
C GLY A 373 33.76 5.66 -6.95
N MET A 374 32.82 4.72 -7.16
CA MET A 374 31.45 4.81 -6.61
C MET A 374 31.44 4.72 -5.08
N VAL A 375 32.23 3.81 -4.49
CA VAL A 375 32.37 3.70 -3.02
C VAL A 375 32.77 5.05 -2.41
N ILE A 376 33.82 5.68 -2.92
CA ILE A 376 34.30 6.97 -2.40
C ILE A 376 33.28 8.09 -2.63
N SER A 377 32.63 8.08 -3.78
CA SER A 377 31.60 9.07 -4.12
C SER A 377 30.41 8.99 -3.16
N LEU A 378 29.89 7.78 -2.92
CA LEU A 378 28.77 7.56 -1.99
C LEU A 378 29.14 7.94 -0.56
N CYS A 379 30.27 7.48 -0.03
CA CYS A 379 30.70 7.82 1.32
C CYS A 379 30.92 9.34 1.51
N LYS A 380 31.35 10.06 0.48
CA LYS A 380 31.46 11.54 0.53
C LYS A 380 30.11 12.23 0.48
N LYS A 381 29.19 11.73 -0.33
CA LYS A 381 27.85 12.29 -0.50
C LYS A 381 27.03 12.14 0.78
N GLU A 382 27.10 10.97 1.38
CA GLU A 382 26.33 10.61 2.57
C GLU A 382 27.09 10.98 3.87
N SER A 383 27.49 12.26 3.96
CA SER A 383 28.21 12.83 5.11
C SER A 383 27.44 12.77 6.43
N ARG A 384 26.12 12.45 6.41
CA ARG A 384 25.33 12.17 7.58
C ARG A 384 25.81 10.94 8.35
N TYR A 385 26.25 9.92 7.62
CA TYR A 385 26.69 8.65 8.19
C TYR A 385 28.20 8.50 8.18
N PHE A 386 28.90 9.04 7.18
CA PHE A 386 30.32 8.81 6.96
C PHE A 386 31.15 10.07 7.22
N ASP A 387 32.33 9.89 7.85
CA ASP A 387 33.31 10.97 7.95
C ASP A 387 33.97 11.23 6.59
N SER A 388 33.49 12.26 5.90
CA SER A 388 34.00 12.65 4.58
C SER A 388 35.48 12.92 4.51
N GLN A 389 36.12 13.24 5.65
CA GLN A 389 37.59 13.51 5.72
C GLN A 389 38.38 12.24 5.48
N GLN A 390 37.88 11.07 5.88
CA GLN A 390 38.52 9.77 5.68
C GLN A 390 38.67 9.42 4.18
N PHE A 391 37.80 9.97 3.35
CA PHE A 391 37.73 9.70 1.91
C PHE A 391 38.46 10.74 1.05
N LYS A 392 39.18 11.69 1.67
CA LYS A 392 40.05 12.62 0.93
C LYS A 392 41.30 11.90 0.41
N ILE A 393 41.45 11.91 -0.91
CA ILE A 393 42.59 11.32 -1.62
C ILE A 393 43.47 12.45 -2.16
N LYS A 394 44.66 12.61 -1.59
CA LYS A 394 45.68 13.54 -2.07
C LYS A 394 46.89 12.80 -2.64
N LYS A 395 47.18 11.60 -2.13
CA LYS A 395 48.35 10.79 -2.49
C LYS A 395 47.93 9.34 -2.74
N HIS A 396 48.80 8.58 -3.43
CA HIS A 396 48.56 7.15 -3.67
C HIS A 396 48.49 6.34 -2.36
N THR A 397 49.20 6.75 -1.34
CA THR A 397 49.12 6.15 0.01
C THR A 397 47.75 6.25 0.64
N ASP A 398 46.96 7.32 0.33
CA ASP A 398 45.60 7.46 0.85
C ASP A 398 44.67 6.40 0.26
N LYS A 399 44.83 6.10 -1.04
CA LYS A 399 44.05 5.03 -1.71
C LYS A 399 44.36 3.67 -1.06
N LYS A 400 45.64 3.37 -0.83
CA LYS A 400 46.04 2.12 -0.19
C LYS A 400 45.50 1.99 1.22
N ARG A 401 45.54 3.08 2.01
CA ARG A 401 44.98 3.13 3.36
C ARG A 401 43.45 2.84 3.35
N ILE A 402 42.72 3.51 2.48
CA ILE A 402 41.28 3.32 2.37
C ILE A 402 40.94 1.87 1.97
N LYS A 403 41.64 1.34 0.97
CA LYS A 403 41.50 -0.04 0.52
C LYS A 403 41.73 -1.02 1.68
N THR A 404 42.84 -0.93 2.39
CA THR A 404 43.13 -1.83 3.53
C THR A 404 42.05 -1.79 4.62
N LYS A 405 41.45 -0.62 4.85
CA LYS A 405 40.32 -0.49 5.80
C LYS A 405 39.06 -1.18 5.28
N PHE A 406 38.73 -1.01 4.01
CA PHE A 406 37.59 -1.67 3.39
C PHE A 406 37.78 -3.18 3.29
N ASP A 407 38.97 -3.67 3.00
CA ASP A 407 39.30 -5.11 2.99
C ASP A 407 38.93 -5.76 4.34
N LYS A 408 39.20 -5.05 5.47
CA LYS A 408 38.83 -5.54 6.81
C LYS A 408 37.31 -5.56 7.03
N ILE A 409 36.59 -4.52 6.57
CA ILE A 409 35.16 -4.44 6.69
C ILE A 409 34.49 -5.52 5.84
N GLN A 410 34.96 -5.73 4.61
CA GLN A 410 34.48 -6.77 3.75
C GLN A 410 34.66 -8.16 4.35
N ALA A 411 35.84 -8.42 4.91
CA ALA A 411 36.12 -9.68 5.60
C ALA A 411 35.22 -9.92 6.83
N GLU A 412 34.75 -8.86 7.50
CA GLU A 412 33.76 -8.95 8.57
C GLU A 412 32.35 -9.18 8.00
N TYR A 413 31.96 -8.39 6.99
CA TYR A 413 30.65 -8.42 6.35
C TYR A 413 30.34 -9.78 5.70
N GLU A 414 31.33 -10.48 5.18
CA GLU A 414 31.21 -11.78 4.51
C GLU A 414 31.20 -12.99 5.46
N LYS A 415 31.30 -12.79 6.78
CA LYS A 415 31.20 -13.91 7.72
C LYS A 415 29.75 -14.41 7.83
N ASP A 416 29.55 -15.71 7.80
CA ASP A 416 28.24 -16.35 7.87
C ASP A 416 27.41 -15.97 9.13
N GLU A 417 28.07 -15.59 10.22
CA GLU A 417 27.43 -15.23 11.49
C GLU A 417 27.60 -13.76 11.87
N CYS A 418 27.99 -12.91 10.91
CA CYS A 418 28.17 -11.49 11.15
C CYS A 418 26.85 -10.82 11.53
N LEU A 419 26.83 -10.16 12.68
CA LEU A 419 25.70 -9.37 13.13
C LEU A 419 25.79 -7.93 12.58
N ILE A 420 24.65 -7.27 12.47
CA ILE A 420 24.60 -5.84 12.07
C ILE A 420 25.46 -5.01 13.03
N ARG A 421 25.43 -5.31 14.33
CA ARG A 421 26.26 -4.66 15.35
C ARG A 421 27.75 -4.76 15.03
N ASP A 422 28.24 -5.94 14.64
CA ASP A 422 29.66 -6.19 14.36
C ASP A 422 30.14 -5.34 13.18
N VAL A 423 29.30 -5.16 12.15
CA VAL A 423 29.64 -4.31 11.00
C VAL A 423 29.68 -2.84 11.38
N ILE A 424 28.71 -2.36 12.17
CA ILE A 424 28.71 -0.97 12.67
C ILE A 424 29.96 -0.70 13.50
N GLU A 425 30.32 -1.62 14.39
CA GLU A 425 31.53 -1.53 15.21
C GLU A 425 32.81 -1.56 14.33
N SER A 426 32.85 -2.43 13.33
CA SER A 426 33.96 -2.48 12.37
C SER A 426 34.11 -1.18 11.60
N LEU A 427 33.03 -0.56 11.14
CA LEU A 427 33.04 0.74 10.47
C LEU A 427 33.55 1.86 11.40
N PHE A 428 33.14 1.87 12.66
CA PHE A 428 33.58 2.82 13.67
C PHE A 428 35.08 2.64 13.98
N ASN A 429 35.52 1.41 14.27
CA ASN A 429 36.91 1.09 14.61
C ASN A 429 37.90 1.42 13.45
N ASN A 430 37.40 1.36 12.21
CA ASN A 430 38.16 1.81 11.04
C ASN A 430 38.04 3.32 10.76
N GLY A 431 37.28 4.06 11.58
CA GLY A 431 37.11 5.51 11.50
C GLY A 431 36.30 5.99 10.30
N PHE A 432 35.43 5.15 9.73
CA PHE A 432 34.56 5.55 8.61
C PHE A 432 33.27 6.22 9.05
N ILE A 433 32.74 5.84 10.22
CA ILE A 433 31.58 6.48 10.82
C ILE A 433 31.97 7.20 12.11
N PRO A 434 31.38 8.37 12.41
CA PRO A 434 31.59 9.08 13.67
C PRO A 434 30.97 8.32 14.85
N GLU A 435 31.46 8.57 16.07
CA GLU A 435 30.92 8.02 17.32
C GLU A 435 29.44 8.36 17.51
N ALA A 436 29.01 9.56 17.14
CA ALA A 436 27.62 9.97 17.21
C ALA A 436 26.69 9.06 16.40
N VAL A 437 27.10 8.65 15.19
CA VAL A 437 26.30 7.73 14.36
C VAL A 437 26.24 6.33 14.96
N LYS A 438 27.34 5.85 15.53
CA LYS A 438 27.37 4.57 16.25
C LYS A 438 26.40 4.63 17.43
N ASN A 439 26.48 5.66 18.26
CA ASN A 439 25.66 5.82 19.46
C ASN A 439 24.18 5.98 19.09
N ASP A 440 23.83 6.71 18.04
CA ASP A 440 22.43 6.85 17.56
C ASP A 440 21.78 5.48 17.31
N PHE A 441 22.54 4.48 16.87
CA PHE A 441 22.03 3.13 16.65
C PHE A 441 22.10 2.25 17.92
N GLU A 442 23.23 2.27 18.64
CA GLU A 442 23.48 1.37 19.77
C GLU A 442 22.76 1.78 21.06
N GLU A 443 22.57 3.07 21.31
CA GLU A 443 21.85 3.55 22.50
C GLU A 443 20.31 3.48 22.33
N SER A 444 19.84 3.30 21.11
CA SER A 444 18.41 3.12 20.85
C SER A 444 17.92 1.78 21.35
N THR A 445 17.05 1.79 22.34
CA THR A 445 16.40 0.58 22.87
C THR A 445 15.59 -0.17 21.82
N GLU A 446 15.08 0.56 20.82
CA GLU A 446 14.29 -0.01 19.73
C GLU A 446 15.15 -0.87 18.78
N TYR A 447 16.40 -0.46 18.51
CA TYR A 447 17.26 -1.16 17.55
C TYR A 447 18.02 -2.35 18.12
N GLN A 448 18.01 -2.59 19.44
CA GLN A 448 18.81 -3.67 20.03
C GLN A 448 18.60 -5.04 19.37
N ARG A 449 17.31 -5.39 19.12
CA ARG A 449 16.98 -6.65 18.46
C ARG A 449 17.39 -6.70 16.98
N VAL A 450 17.37 -5.56 16.30
CA VAL A 450 17.80 -5.47 14.89
C VAL A 450 19.32 -5.62 14.80
N LEU A 451 20.06 -4.95 15.71
CA LEU A 451 21.51 -5.02 15.76
C LEU A 451 22.04 -6.44 16.01
N ASP A 452 21.25 -7.26 16.72
CA ASP A 452 21.56 -8.66 17.01
C ASP A 452 21.07 -9.62 15.89
N THR A 453 20.63 -9.11 14.75
CA THR A 453 20.35 -9.94 13.57
C THR A 453 21.54 -10.03 12.63
N ARG A 454 21.58 -11.08 11.82
CA ARG A 454 22.65 -11.28 10.85
C ARG A 454 22.54 -10.26 9.71
N VAL A 455 23.67 -9.87 9.20
CA VAL A 455 23.79 -9.15 7.92
C VAL A 455 23.57 -10.18 6.82
N ILE A 456 22.56 -9.97 5.97
CA ILE A 456 22.20 -10.89 4.87
C ILE A 456 22.75 -10.34 3.56
#